data_f9fb6f5ae349541480675257d4ce64e1
#
_entry.id   f9fb6f5ae349541480675257d4ce64e1
#
_cell.length_a   1.000
_cell.length_b   1.000
_cell.length_c   1.000
_cell.angle_alpha   90.00
_cell.angle_beta   90.00
_cell.angle_gamma   90.00
#
_symmetry.space_group_name_H-M   'P 1'
#
loop_
_entity.id
_entity.type
_entity.pdbx_description
1 polymer ?
#
loop_
_entity_poly.entity_id
_entity_poly.type
_entity_poly.pdbx_seq_one_letter_code
_entity_poly.pdbx_strand_id
1 'polypeptide(L)'
;MNKNLHPLMLAGTGSDVGKSIIAAAFCRIFLQDGYHPAPFKAQNMALNSYATPEGLEIGRAQAVQAEAAGVPCHTDMNPLLLKPSSDHTSQVVLNGRPIGNRNAYEYFRREGREELRKEVHAAFDRLAARYNPVVMEGAGSISEINLRDSDLVNLPMAMHAGADVILVADIDRGGVFASVYGSVMLLRPEERKHIKGILINKFRGDIRLFESGVKMLEDLCGVPVVGVVPYYKDIYIEEEDSVMLQTKNIRAGQGKVNVAVVLLRHLSNFTDFNVLERDPRVHLFYTNNTDELMKADIILLPGSKSTLSDLYEFCLLYTSDAADDRISVD
;
A
#
# COMPACT_ATOMS: atom_id res chain seq x y z
N MET A 1 -24.13 9.21 -23.52
CA MET A 1 -23.41 7.93 -23.35
C MET A 1 -21.96 8.27 -23.03
N ASN A 2 -21.47 7.91 -21.86
CA ASN A 2 -20.06 8.13 -21.53
C ASN A 2 -19.18 7.28 -22.44
N LYS A 3 -18.09 7.88 -22.94
CA LYS A 3 -17.13 7.22 -23.81
C LYS A 3 -16.47 6.07 -23.00
N ASN A 4 -16.33 4.90 -23.63
CA ASN A 4 -15.57 3.82 -23.00
C ASN A 4 -14.11 4.23 -22.89
N LEU A 5 -13.57 4.26 -21.67
CA LEU A 5 -12.20 4.66 -21.39
C LEU A 5 -11.29 3.42 -21.29
N HIS A 6 -10.03 3.59 -21.65
CA HIS A 6 -9.01 2.58 -21.34
C HIS A 6 -8.82 2.49 -19.82
N PRO A 7 -8.47 1.31 -19.29
CA PRO A 7 -8.00 1.21 -17.92
C PRO A 7 -6.80 2.14 -17.68
N LEU A 8 -6.72 2.71 -16.47
CA LEU A 8 -5.65 3.61 -16.07
C LEU A 8 -4.76 2.94 -15.03
N MET A 9 -3.48 2.72 -15.33
CA MET A 9 -2.50 2.18 -14.39
C MET A 9 -1.67 3.29 -13.76
N LEU A 10 -1.63 3.33 -12.45
CA LEU A 10 -0.71 4.17 -11.68
C LEU A 10 0.52 3.35 -11.28
N ALA A 11 1.59 3.50 -12.02
CA ALA A 11 2.88 2.87 -11.77
C ALA A 11 3.79 3.80 -10.96
N GLY A 12 4.78 3.29 -10.26
CA GLY A 12 5.66 4.11 -9.42
C GLY A 12 7.12 4.05 -9.82
N THR A 13 7.86 5.14 -9.54
CA THR A 13 9.32 5.12 -9.56
C THR A 13 9.91 4.44 -8.32
N GLY A 14 9.09 4.12 -7.32
CA GLY A 14 9.47 3.47 -6.07
C GLY A 14 8.28 3.12 -5.19
N SER A 15 8.56 2.55 -4.02
CA SER A 15 7.58 2.43 -2.94
C SER A 15 7.27 3.83 -2.37
N ASP A 16 6.12 3.98 -1.71
CA ASP A 16 5.68 5.19 -1.00
C ASP A 16 5.60 6.48 -1.83
N VAL A 17 5.68 6.41 -3.17
CA VAL A 17 5.53 7.59 -4.03
C VAL A 17 4.10 8.14 -4.05
N GLY A 18 3.14 7.44 -3.41
CA GLY A 18 1.75 7.88 -3.24
C GLY A 18 0.78 7.29 -4.26
N LYS A 19 1.11 6.15 -4.90
CA LYS A 19 0.22 5.47 -5.88
C LYS A 19 -1.19 5.24 -5.35
N SER A 20 -1.32 4.72 -4.13
CA SER A 20 -2.62 4.35 -3.54
C SER A 20 -3.54 5.55 -3.35
N ILE A 21 -2.98 6.69 -2.88
CA ILE A 21 -3.72 7.95 -2.73
C ILE A 21 -4.16 8.48 -4.10
N ILE A 22 -3.27 8.48 -5.08
CA ILE A 22 -3.58 8.93 -6.43
C ILE A 22 -4.62 8.01 -7.09
N ALA A 23 -4.55 6.69 -6.86
CA ALA A 23 -5.57 5.74 -7.32
C ALA A 23 -6.95 6.05 -6.73
N ALA A 24 -7.04 6.28 -5.42
CA ALA A 24 -8.27 6.68 -4.77
C ALA A 24 -8.82 8.00 -5.34
N ALA A 25 -7.93 8.99 -5.58
CA ALA A 25 -8.31 10.26 -6.19
C ALA A 25 -8.88 10.08 -7.60
N PHE A 26 -8.25 9.27 -8.46
CA PHE A 26 -8.78 8.98 -9.79
C PHE A 26 -10.11 8.21 -9.75
N CYS A 27 -10.25 7.23 -8.84
CA CYS A 27 -11.56 6.58 -8.61
C CYS A 27 -12.64 7.62 -8.29
N ARG A 28 -12.34 8.58 -7.40
CA ARG A 28 -13.28 9.64 -7.03
C ARG A 28 -13.57 10.61 -8.17
N ILE A 29 -12.56 11.03 -8.93
CA ILE A 29 -12.71 11.94 -10.08
C ILE A 29 -13.59 11.29 -11.14
N PHE A 30 -13.32 10.04 -11.54
CA PHE A 30 -14.13 9.34 -12.52
C PHE A 30 -15.59 9.16 -12.07
N LEU A 31 -15.82 8.88 -10.78
CA LEU A 31 -17.17 8.84 -10.24
C LEU A 31 -17.87 10.21 -10.36
N GLN A 32 -17.17 11.31 -10.03
CA GLN A 32 -17.71 12.67 -10.13
C GLN A 32 -18.01 13.07 -11.58
N ASP A 33 -17.21 12.57 -12.52
CA ASP A 33 -17.40 12.77 -13.97
C ASP A 33 -18.51 11.89 -14.56
N GLY A 34 -19.20 11.11 -13.71
CA GLY A 34 -20.34 10.28 -14.08
C GLY A 34 -19.99 8.94 -14.70
N TYR A 35 -18.75 8.47 -14.55
CA TYR A 35 -18.34 7.11 -14.89
C TYR A 35 -18.69 6.13 -13.75
N HIS A 36 -18.50 4.84 -14.01
CA HIS A 36 -18.66 3.78 -13.02
C HIS A 36 -17.34 3.07 -12.78
N PRO A 37 -16.38 3.72 -12.08
CA PRO A 37 -15.03 3.19 -11.91
C PRO A 37 -14.98 2.06 -10.90
N ALA A 38 -13.89 1.27 -10.96
CA ALA A 38 -13.49 0.36 -9.89
C ALA A 38 -11.97 0.34 -9.75
N PRO A 39 -11.42 0.16 -8.53
CA PRO A 39 -10.00 -0.02 -8.34
C PRO A 39 -9.57 -1.45 -8.68
N PHE A 40 -8.28 -1.62 -9.02
CA PHE A 40 -7.67 -2.93 -9.21
C PHE A 40 -6.19 -2.91 -8.80
N LYS A 41 -5.79 -3.88 -7.99
CA LYS A 41 -4.37 -4.15 -7.70
C LYS A 41 -4.14 -5.65 -7.80
N ALA A 42 -3.41 -6.07 -8.81
CA ALA A 42 -3.20 -7.48 -9.16
C ALA A 42 -2.69 -8.30 -7.97
N GLN A 43 -1.69 -7.78 -7.28
CA GLN A 43 -1.14 -8.35 -6.06
C GLN A 43 -0.88 -7.24 -5.06
N ASN A 44 -1.25 -7.46 -3.81
CA ASN A 44 -0.89 -6.60 -2.70
C ASN A 44 -0.08 -7.37 -1.65
N MET A 45 0.80 -6.66 -0.93
CA MET A 45 1.51 -7.19 0.22
C MET A 45 1.21 -6.29 1.41
N ALA A 46 0.34 -6.75 2.31
CA ALA A 46 -0.10 -5.96 3.45
C ALA A 46 -0.53 -6.84 4.61
N LEU A 47 -0.31 -6.38 5.83
CA LEU A 47 -0.87 -6.97 7.05
C LEU A 47 -2.29 -6.46 7.33
N ASN A 48 -2.58 -5.24 6.87
CA ASN A 48 -3.92 -4.66 6.98
C ASN A 48 -4.81 -5.15 5.85
N SER A 49 -5.94 -5.72 6.22
CA SER A 49 -6.94 -6.23 5.31
C SER A 49 -8.34 -5.75 5.68
N TYR A 50 -9.28 -5.98 4.79
CA TYR A 50 -10.68 -5.61 4.94
C TYR A 50 -11.57 -6.77 4.52
N ALA A 51 -12.67 -6.98 5.23
CA ALA A 51 -13.67 -7.99 4.88
C ALA A 51 -14.64 -7.44 3.84
N THR A 52 -14.81 -8.15 2.71
CA THR A 52 -15.84 -7.80 1.74
C THR A 52 -17.24 -8.10 2.30
N PRO A 53 -18.32 -7.60 1.67
CA PRO A 53 -19.70 -7.93 2.09
C PRO A 53 -19.97 -9.44 2.16
N GLU A 54 -19.27 -10.25 1.35
CA GLU A 54 -19.38 -11.72 1.35
C GLU A 54 -18.53 -12.39 2.42
N GLY A 55 -17.83 -11.64 3.27
CA GLY A 55 -16.93 -12.16 4.32
C GLY A 55 -15.60 -12.69 3.77
N LEU A 56 -15.21 -12.28 2.57
CA LEU A 56 -13.91 -12.59 1.96
C LEU A 56 -12.91 -11.45 2.24
N GLU A 57 -11.62 -11.70 2.00
CA GLU A 57 -10.56 -10.78 2.40
C GLU A 57 -9.93 -10.07 1.20
N ILE A 58 -9.74 -8.74 1.31
CA ILE A 58 -8.96 -7.93 0.36
C ILE A 58 -8.00 -6.98 1.09
N GLY A 59 -7.04 -6.39 0.37
CA GLY A 59 -6.17 -5.33 0.88
C GLY A 59 -6.96 -4.09 1.31
N ARG A 60 -6.54 -3.45 2.40
CA ARG A 60 -7.23 -2.27 2.95
C ARG A 60 -7.28 -1.10 1.96
N ALA A 61 -6.19 -0.81 1.24
CA ALA A 61 -6.17 0.28 0.26
C ALA A 61 -7.21 0.09 -0.85
N GLN A 62 -7.45 -1.15 -1.32
CA GLN A 62 -8.45 -1.40 -2.35
C GLN A 62 -9.88 -1.21 -1.82
N ALA A 63 -10.11 -1.47 -0.52
CA ALA A 63 -11.40 -1.13 0.10
C ALA A 63 -11.63 0.38 0.14
N VAL A 64 -10.62 1.17 0.53
CA VAL A 64 -10.66 2.65 0.51
C VAL A 64 -10.86 3.19 -0.91
N GLN A 65 -10.18 2.61 -1.90
CA GLN A 65 -10.33 3.00 -3.30
C GLN A 65 -11.72 2.64 -3.85
N ALA A 66 -12.31 1.50 -3.43
CA ALA A 66 -13.68 1.11 -3.78
C ALA A 66 -14.70 2.09 -3.18
N GLU A 67 -14.50 2.52 -1.92
CA GLU A 67 -15.31 3.56 -1.28
C GLU A 67 -15.23 4.88 -2.05
N ALA A 68 -14.02 5.31 -2.47
CA ALA A 68 -13.81 6.48 -3.30
C ALA A 68 -14.52 6.37 -4.66
N ALA A 69 -14.57 5.17 -5.24
CA ALA A 69 -15.29 4.84 -6.47
C ALA A 69 -16.81 4.73 -6.26
N GLY A 70 -17.32 4.76 -5.03
CA GLY A 70 -18.74 4.62 -4.71
C GLY A 70 -19.29 3.23 -4.97
N VAL A 71 -18.47 2.19 -4.88
CA VAL A 71 -18.85 0.79 -5.15
C VAL A 71 -18.48 -0.11 -3.96
N PRO A 72 -19.23 -1.19 -3.71
CA PRO A 72 -18.87 -2.17 -2.69
C PRO A 72 -17.55 -2.85 -3.08
N CYS A 73 -16.69 -3.09 -2.11
CA CYS A 73 -15.44 -3.80 -2.36
C CYS A 73 -15.68 -5.27 -2.71
N HIS A 74 -14.87 -5.82 -3.60
CA HIS A 74 -14.99 -7.17 -4.12
C HIS A 74 -13.60 -7.78 -4.33
N THR A 75 -13.48 -9.10 -4.20
CA THR A 75 -12.19 -9.80 -4.31
C THR A 75 -11.52 -9.66 -5.66
N ASP A 76 -12.27 -9.45 -6.75
CA ASP A 76 -11.70 -9.15 -8.07
C ASP A 76 -10.88 -7.85 -8.09
N MET A 77 -11.09 -6.93 -7.12
CA MET A 77 -10.31 -5.69 -7.01
C MET A 77 -8.89 -5.92 -6.47
N ASN A 78 -8.71 -7.01 -5.71
CA ASN A 78 -7.40 -7.45 -5.23
C ASN A 78 -7.37 -8.98 -5.13
N PRO A 79 -7.20 -9.67 -6.28
CA PRO A 79 -7.29 -11.13 -6.33
C PRO A 79 -6.18 -11.84 -5.56
N LEU A 80 -5.02 -11.22 -5.40
CA LEU A 80 -3.87 -11.81 -4.73
C LEU A 80 -3.36 -10.90 -3.62
N LEU A 81 -3.48 -11.38 -2.37
CA LEU A 81 -2.96 -10.69 -1.19
C LEU A 81 -1.93 -11.57 -0.48
N LEU A 82 -0.76 -11.01 -0.23
CA LEU A 82 0.31 -11.64 0.53
C LEU A 82 0.35 -11.02 1.93
N LYS A 83 0.28 -11.87 2.94
CA LYS A 83 0.38 -11.44 4.35
C LYS A 83 1.68 -11.99 4.93
N PRO A 84 2.72 -11.16 5.12
CA PRO A 84 3.98 -11.59 5.73
C PRO A 84 3.72 -12.26 7.09
N SER A 85 4.21 -13.48 7.28
CA SER A 85 4.09 -14.23 8.53
C SER A 85 5.45 -14.45 9.20
N SER A 86 6.54 -14.23 8.47
CA SER A 86 7.93 -14.18 8.96
C SER A 86 8.81 -13.46 7.93
N ASP A 87 10.10 -13.32 8.22
CA ASP A 87 11.06 -12.68 7.31
C ASP A 87 11.16 -13.38 5.93
N HIS A 88 10.74 -14.63 5.84
CA HIS A 88 10.89 -15.45 4.62
C HIS A 88 9.60 -16.10 4.14
N THR A 89 8.50 -15.97 4.86
CA THR A 89 7.23 -16.62 4.51
C THR A 89 6.07 -15.65 4.52
N SER A 90 5.16 -15.86 3.57
CA SER A 90 3.90 -15.12 3.51
C SER A 90 2.73 -16.09 3.36
N GLN A 91 1.64 -15.80 4.04
CA GLN A 91 0.36 -16.43 3.74
C GLN A 91 -0.17 -15.85 2.43
N VAL A 92 -0.53 -16.72 1.51
CA VAL A 92 -1.12 -16.35 0.22
C VAL A 92 -2.64 -16.42 0.35
N VAL A 93 -3.30 -15.30 0.06
CA VAL A 93 -4.76 -15.20 -0.02
C VAL A 93 -5.11 -15.00 -1.49
N LEU A 94 -5.84 -15.92 -2.08
CA LEU A 94 -6.28 -15.89 -3.48
C LEU A 94 -7.80 -15.74 -3.53
N ASN A 95 -8.29 -14.75 -4.28
CA ASN A 95 -9.71 -14.43 -4.39
C ASN A 95 -10.40 -14.35 -3.02
N GLY A 96 -9.72 -13.75 -2.04
CA GLY A 96 -10.21 -13.53 -0.68
C GLY A 96 -10.14 -14.74 0.26
N ARG A 97 -9.54 -15.86 -0.16
CA ARG A 97 -9.40 -17.07 0.65
C ARG A 97 -7.94 -17.47 0.83
N PRO A 98 -7.50 -17.79 2.04
CA PRO A 98 -6.15 -18.27 2.27
C PRO A 98 -5.95 -19.64 1.61
N ILE A 99 -4.88 -19.77 0.80
CA ILE A 99 -4.52 -21.02 0.11
C ILE A 99 -3.25 -21.66 0.66
N GLY A 100 -2.71 -21.13 1.75
CA GLY A 100 -1.53 -21.66 2.46
C GLY A 100 -0.39 -20.64 2.59
N ASN A 101 0.67 -21.10 3.24
CA ASN A 101 1.91 -20.31 3.39
C ASN A 101 2.90 -20.72 2.31
N ARG A 102 3.60 -19.74 1.75
CA ARG A 102 4.68 -19.97 0.78
C ARG A 102 5.93 -19.20 1.21
N ASN A 103 7.08 -19.83 1.03
CA ASN A 103 8.36 -19.16 1.15
C ASN A 103 8.52 -18.18 -0.03
N ALA A 104 9.13 -17.01 0.22
CA ALA A 104 9.36 -16.01 -0.82
C ALA A 104 10.09 -16.60 -2.05
N TYR A 105 11.12 -17.43 -1.83
CA TYR A 105 11.85 -18.08 -2.91
C TYR A 105 10.95 -19.01 -3.76
N GLU A 106 10.09 -19.81 -3.16
CA GLU A 106 9.13 -20.69 -3.86
C GLU A 106 8.06 -19.88 -4.58
N TYR A 107 7.62 -18.78 -3.96
CA TYR A 107 6.62 -17.89 -4.54
C TYR A 107 7.13 -17.20 -5.82
N PHE A 108 8.41 -16.81 -5.87
CA PHE A 108 9.01 -16.18 -7.04
C PHE A 108 9.50 -17.18 -8.12
N ARG A 109 9.42 -18.50 -7.90
CA ARG A 109 9.71 -19.51 -8.92
C ARG A 109 8.58 -19.59 -9.96
N ARG A 110 8.93 -20.01 -11.20
CA ARG A 110 7.99 -20.08 -12.34
C ARG A 110 6.83 -21.06 -12.12
N GLU A 111 7.08 -22.17 -11.43
CA GLU A 111 6.07 -23.21 -11.17
C GLU A 111 5.00 -22.68 -10.19
N GLY A 112 3.73 -22.73 -10.60
CA GLY A 112 2.58 -22.20 -9.86
C GLY A 112 2.29 -20.72 -10.07
N ARG A 113 3.22 -19.95 -10.66
CA ARG A 113 3.02 -18.52 -10.93
C ARG A 113 2.16 -18.27 -12.16
N GLU A 114 2.22 -19.19 -13.12
CA GLU A 114 1.37 -19.14 -14.33
C GLU A 114 -0.11 -19.30 -13.98
N GLU A 115 -0.43 -20.17 -13.03
CA GLU A 115 -1.81 -20.33 -12.53
C GLU A 115 -2.28 -19.08 -11.80
N LEU A 116 -1.45 -18.49 -10.93
CA LEU A 116 -1.77 -17.24 -10.26
C LEU A 116 -1.96 -16.10 -11.26
N ARG A 117 -1.15 -16.04 -12.33
CA ARG A 117 -1.30 -15.06 -13.40
C ARG A 117 -2.65 -15.20 -14.11
N LYS A 118 -3.07 -16.42 -14.44
CA LYS A 118 -4.37 -16.69 -15.07
C LYS A 118 -5.52 -16.24 -14.17
N GLU A 119 -5.45 -16.52 -12.88
CA GLU A 119 -6.47 -16.08 -11.92
C GLU A 119 -6.54 -14.56 -11.79
N VAL A 120 -5.38 -13.90 -11.74
CA VAL A 120 -5.29 -12.43 -11.68
C VAL A 120 -5.88 -11.79 -12.95
N HIS A 121 -5.52 -12.32 -14.13
CA HIS A 121 -6.06 -11.84 -15.40
C HIS A 121 -7.59 -12.06 -15.47
N ALA A 122 -8.07 -13.23 -15.08
CA ALA A 122 -9.49 -13.54 -15.07
C ALA A 122 -10.28 -12.64 -14.09
N ALA A 123 -9.70 -12.30 -12.94
CA ALA A 123 -10.29 -11.35 -11.98
C ALA A 123 -10.41 -9.94 -12.61
N PHE A 124 -9.36 -9.48 -13.27
CA PHE A 124 -9.39 -8.20 -13.98
C PHE A 124 -10.45 -8.19 -15.08
N ASP A 125 -10.50 -9.24 -15.91
CA ASP A 125 -11.45 -9.33 -17.03
C ASP A 125 -12.92 -9.32 -16.53
N ARG A 126 -13.20 -10.01 -15.40
CA ARG A 126 -14.52 -9.96 -14.73
C ARG A 126 -14.83 -8.55 -14.21
N LEU A 127 -13.83 -7.86 -13.67
CA LEU A 127 -14.01 -6.51 -13.15
C LEU A 127 -14.25 -5.51 -14.28
N ALA A 128 -13.44 -5.55 -15.34
CA ALA A 128 -13.52 -4.68 -16.51
C ALA A 128 -14.83 -4.87 -17.30
N ALA A 129 -15.45 -6.05 -17.23
CA ALA A 129 -16.77 -6.29 -17.82
C ALA A 129 -17.91 -5.55 -17.08
N ARG A 130 -17.70 -5.15 -15.82
CA ARG A 130 -18.72 -4.51 -14.97
C ARG A 130 -18.49 -3.02 -14.75
N TYR A 131 -17.25 -2.56 -14.82
CA TYR A 131 -16.83 -1.22 -14.44
C TYR A 131 -16.00 -0.55 -15.53
N ASN A 132 -16.18 0.76 -15.69
CA ASN A 132 -15.39 1.55 -16.63
C ASN A 132 -15.24 3.02 -16.14
N PRO A 133 -14.01 3.52 -16.08
CA PRO A 133 -12.73 2.80 -16.25
C PRO A 133 -12.33 1.97 -15.02
N VAL A 134 -11.43 1.00 -15.22
CA VAL A 134 -10.72 0.36 -14.11
C VAL A 134 -9.47 1.17 -13.78
N VAL A 135 -9.35 1.61 -12.53
CA VAL A 135 -8.17 2.31 -12.01
C VAL A 135 -7.23 1.31 -11.35
N MET A 136 -6.11 1.06 -11.99
CA MET A 136 -5.15 0.04 -11.59
C MET A 136 -4.00 0.65 -10.79
N GLU A 137 -3.52 -0.07 -9.79
CA GLU A 137 -2.38 0.33 -8.98
C GLU A 137 -1.23 -0.68 -9.13
N GLY A 138 -0.04 -0.18 -9.47
CA GLY A 138 1.20 -0.94 -9.47
C GLY A 138 1.78 -1.15 -8.06
N ALA A 139 2.80 -1.97 -7.95
CA ALA A 139 3.52 -2.22 -6.71
C ALA A 139 5.01 -1.84 -6.85
N GLY A 140 5.58 -1.24 -5.80
CA GLY A 140 7.00 -0.85 -5.76
C GLY A 140 7.39 0.06 -6.93
N SER A 141 8.53 -0.25 -7.54
CA SER A 141 9.07 0.43 -8.72
C SER A 141 8.89 -0.41 -9.98
N ILE A 142 8.53 0.23 -11.10
CA ILE A 142 8.55 -0.42 -12.42
C ILE A 142 9.95 -0.71 -12.95
N SER A 143 10.98 -0.16 -12.30
CA SER A 143 12.38 -0.32 -12.68
C SER A 143 13.12 -1.46 -11.97
N GLU A 144 12.40 -2.32 -11.23
CA GLU A 144 12.93 -3.55 -10.63
C GLU A 144 13.17 -4.62 -11.72
N ILE A 145 14.16 -4.35 -12.60
CA ILE A 145 14.41 -5.16 -13.81
C ILE A 145 14.82 -6.62 -13.51
N ASN A 146 15.37 -6.87 -12.32
CA ASN A 146 15.70 -8.20 -11.80
C ASN A 146 14.43 -9.03 -11.46
N LEU A 147 13.30 -8.39 -11.19
CA LEU A 147 12.03 -9.03 -10.87
C LEU A 147 11.06 -9.08 -12.07
N ARG A 148 11.43 -8.53 -13.21
CA ARG A 148 10.56 -8.34 -14.39
C ARG A 148 9.85 -9.62 -14.84
N ASP A 149 10.58 -10.73 -14.98
CA ASP A 149 10.01 -11.99 -15.46
C ASP A 149 8.99 -12.60 -14.48
N SER A 150 9.06 -12.15 -13.24
CA SER A 150 8.17 -12.58 -12.16
C SER A 150 7.11 -11.54 -11.80
N ASP A 151 7.10 -10.38 -12.44
CA ASP A 151 6.13 -9.32 -12.18
C ASP A 151 4.72 -9.74 -12.66
N LEU A 152 3.75 -9.62 -11.76
CA LEU A 152 2.32 -9.84 -12.03
C LEU A 152 1.51 -8.54 -11.94
N VAL A 153 2.14 -7.45 -11.52
CA VAL A 153 1.41 -6.27 -11.01
C VAL A 153 1.56 -5.05 -11.91
N ASN A 154 2.79 -4.79 -12.38
CA ASN A 154 3.09 -3.55 -13.10
C ASN A 154 2.86 -3.69 -14.63
N LEU A 155 3.92 -3.52 -15.42
CA LEU A 155 3.80 -3.45 -16.89
C LEU A 155 3.16 -4.72 -17.52
N PRO A 156 3.45 -5.95 -17.08
CA PRO A 156 2.79 -7.13 -17.64
C PRO A 156 1.27 -7.09 -17.46
N MET A 157 0.79 -6.60 -16.31
CA MET A 157 -0.64 -6.44 -16.07
C MET A 157 -1.24 -5.27 -16.85
N ALA A 158 -0.53 -4.15 -16.97
CA ALA A 158 -0.94 -3.03 -17.80
C ALA A 158 -1.08 -3.44 -19.28
N MET A 159 -0.16 -4.26 -19.79
CA MET A 159 -0.20 -4.77 -21.16
C MET A 159 -1.38 -5.73 -21.37
N HIS A 160 -1.67 -6.63 -20.42
CA HIS A 160 -2.86 -7.49 -20.48
C HIS A 160 -4.15 -6.66 -20.53
N ALA A 161 -4.23 -5.63 -19.68
CA ALA A 161 -5.40 -4.77 -19.59
C ALA A 161 -5.55 -3.78 -20.76
N GLY A 162 -4.53 -3.61 -21.60
CA GLY A 162 -4.48 -2.51 -22.58
C GLY A 162 -4.52 -1.13 -21.89
N ALA A 163 -3.94 -1.01 -20.70
CA ALA A 163 -4.02 0.17 -19.89
C ALA A 163 -3.09 1.29 -20.34
N ASP A 164 -3.54 2.53 -20.19
CA ASP A 164 -2.69 3.71 -20.22
C ASP A 164 -2.00 3.86 -18.86
N VAL A 165 -0.68 4.06 -18.85
CA VAL A 165 0.13 4.10 -17.62
C VAL A 165 0.55 5.53 -17.32
N ILE A 166 0.30 5.98 -16.09
CA ILE A 166 0.86 7.20 -15.50
C ILE A 166 1.95 6.79 -14.51
N LEU A 167 3.16 7.30 -14.73
CA LEU A 167 4.29 7.09 -13.83
C LEU A 167 4.26 8.14 -12.71
N VAL A 168 4.03 7.70 -11.48
CA VAL A 168 4.02 8.54 -10.28
C VAL A 168 5.42 8.59 -9.67
N ALA A 169 5.91 9.80 -9.42
CA ALA A 169 7.23 10.05 -8.85
C ALA A 169 7.14 10.99 -7.64
N ASP A 170 7.89 10.68 -6.59
CA ASP A 170 7.99 11.49 -5.36
C ASP A 170 9.13 12.52 -5.52
N ILE A 171 8.81 13.80 -5.42
CA ILE A 171 9.81 14.89 -5.46
C ILE A 171 10.34 15.28 -4.08
N ASP A 172 9.61 14.97 -3.01
CA ASP A 172 9.94 15.40 -1.65
C ASP A 172 11.26 14.80 -1.14
N ARG A 173 11.57 13.57 -1.59
CA ARG A 173 12.83 12.88 -1.21
C ARG A 173 14.04 13.30 -2.02
N GLY A 174 13.86 14.13 -3.06
CA GLY A 174 14.91 14.51 -4.00
C GLY A 174 15.20 13.46 -5.08
N GLY A 175 16.01 13.81 -6.08
CA GLY A 175 16.41 12.89 -7.13
C GLY A 175 15.35 12.52 -8.16
N VAL A 176 14.24 13.28 -8.25
CA VAL A 176 13.09 12.98 -9.11
C VAL A 176 13.46 12.82 -10.59
N PHE A 177 14.41 13.63 -11.11
CA PHE A 177 14.88 13.53 -12.49
C PHE A 177 15.51 12.16 -12.77
N ALA A 178 16.42 11.71 -11.89
CA ALA A 178 17.08 10.41 -12.03
C ALA A 178 16.10 9.26 -11.91
N SER A 179 15.18 9.31 -10.94
CA SER A 179 14.20 8.24 -10.74
C SER A 179 13.21 8.12 -11.89
N VAL A 180 12.71 9.24 -12.42
CA VAL A 180 11.80 9.25 -13.57
C VAL A 180 12.50 8.77 -14.83
N TYR A 181 13.64 9.41 -15.16
CA TYR A 181 14.42 9.05 -16.35
C TYR A 181 14.85 7.59 -16.32
N GLY A 182 15.43 7.14 -15.20
CA GLY A 182 15.85 5.75 -15.03
C GLY A 182 14.67 4.78 -15.17
N SER A 183 13.54 5.07 -14.55
CA SER A 183 12.34 4.24 -14.65
C SER A 183 11.85 4.10 -16.09
N VAL A 184 11.81 5.19 -16.86
CA VAL A 184 11.36 5.16 -18.25
C VAL A 184 12.38 4.48 -19.16
N MET A 185 13.69 4.77 -18.99
CA MET A 185 14.74 4.27 -19.91
C MET A 185 15.07 2.80 -19.70
N LEU A 186 14.89 2.24 -18.51
CA LEU A 186 15.08 0.83 -18.21
C LEU A 186 13.96 -0.07 -18.77
N LEU A 187 12.83 0.51 -19.18
CA LEU A 187 11.74 -0.25 -19.80
C LEU A 187 12.10 -0.68 -21.23
N ARG A 188 11.57 -1.84 -21.62
CA ARG A 188 11.61 -2.29 -23.03
C ARG A 188 10.75 -1.36 -23.91
N PRO A 189 11.04 -1.25 -25.22
CA PRO A 189 10.27 -0.39 -26.11
C PRO A 189 8.76 -0.68 -26.11
N GLU A 190 8.38 -1.96 -26.01
CA GLU A 190 6.98 -2.39 -25.94
C GLU A 190 6.28 -1.98 -24.64
N GLU A 191 6.98 -2.00 -23.52
CA GLU A 191 6.49 -1.55 -22.21
C GLU A 191 6.36 -0.02 -22.18
N ARG A 192 7.39 0.68 -22.69
CA ARG A 192 7.44 2.14 -22.70
C ARG A 192 6.28 2.79 -23.43
N LYS A 193 5.74 2.15 -24.47
CA LYS A 193 4.57 2.64 -25.22
C LYS A 193 3.33 2.85 -24.35
N HIS A 194 3.23 2.12 -23.26
CA HIS A 194 2.12 2.24 -22.31
C HIS A 194 2.24 3.46 -21.41
N ILE A 195 3.46 4.02 -21.21
CA ILE A 195 3.66 5.21 -20.39
C ILE A 195 3.11 6.42 -21.15
N LYS A 196 1.98 6.94 -20.68
CA LYS A 196 1.27 8.07 -21.31
C LYS A 196 1.49 9.40 -20.60
N GLY A 197 1.95 9.34 -19.35
CA GLY A 197 2.18 10.54 -18.56
C GLY A 197 3.07 10.29 -17.36
N ILE A 198 3.65 11.37 -16.87
CA ILE A 198 4.40 11.46 -15.62
C ILE A 198 3.60 12.32 -14.66
N LEU A 199 3.40 11.86 -13.42
CA LEU A 199 2.77 12.63 -12.36
C LEU A 199 3.78 12.84 -11.23
N ILE A 200 4.13 14.10 -11.00
CA ILE A 200 5.02 14.47 -9.91
C ILE A 200 4.19 14.67 -8.65
N ASN A 201 4.48 13.91 -7.61
CA ASN A 201 3.72 13.93 -6.36
C ASN A 201 4.54 14.52 -5.22
N LYS A 202 3.83 14.92 -4.16
CA LYS A 202 4.39 15.46 -2.91
C LYS A 202 5.22 16.74 -3.11
N PHE A 203 4.82 17.59 -4.05
CA PHE A 203 5.52 18.84 -4.31
C PHE A 203 5.35 19.83 -3.14
N ARG A 204 6.45 20.43 -2.70
CA ARG A 204 6.46 21.51 -1.68
C ARG A 204 6.99 22.79 -2.28
N GLY A 205 6.37 23.88 -1.94
CA GLY A 205 6.79 25.24 -2.35
C GLY A 205 6.00 25.79 -3.54
N ASP A 206 6.58 26.75 -4.22
CA ASP A 206 5.95 27.46 -5.34
C ASP A 206 6.14 26.66 -6.65
N ILE A 207 5.04 26.22 -7.22
CA ILE A 207 5.04 25.40 -8.45
C ILE A 207 5.70 26.11 -9.65
N ARG A 208 5.66 27.44 -9.68
CA ARG A 208 6.29 28.25 -10.73
C ARG A 208 7.81 28.02 -10.82
N LEU A 209 8.44 27.67 -9.68
CA LEU A 209 9.88 27.35 -9.64
C LEU A 209 10.20 26.00 -10.29
N PHE A 210 9.20 25.16 -10.52
CA PHE A 210 9.37 23.82 -11.12
C PHE A 210 8.93 23.75 -12.60
N GLU A 211 8.41 24.82 -13.19
CA GLU A 211 8.00 24.84 -14.60
C GLU A 211 9.13 24.43 -15.56
N SER A 212 10.34 24.94 -15.33
CA SER A 212 11.51 24.51 -16.13
C SER A 212 11.85 23.04 -15.91
N GLY A 213 11.64 22.52 -14.70
CA GLY A 213 11.84 21.11 -14.35
C GLY A 213 10.86 20.20 -15.06
N VAL A 214 9.59 20.60 -15.18
CA VAL A 214 8.57 19.89 -15.96
C VAL A 214 9.05 19.71 -17.40
N LYS A 215 9.43 20.82 -18.05
CA LYS A 215 9.92 20.79 -19.44
C LYS A 215 11.16 19.91 -19.61
N MET A 216 12.11 19.99 -18.67
CA MET A 216 13.31 19.13 -18.71
C MET A 216 12.94 17.64 -18.62
N LEU A 217 11.97 17.25 -17.77
CA LEU A 217 11.52 15.86 -17.68
C LEU A 217 10.87 15.39 -18.98
N GLU A 218 10.02 16.22 -19.58
CA GLU A 218 9.37 15.93 -20.86
C GLU A 218 10.39 15.74 -21.98
N ASP A 219 11.37 16.67 -22.09
CA ASP A 219 12.44 16.60 -23.08
C ASP A 219 13.34 15.37 -22.91
N LEU A 220 13.65 14.97 -21.66
CA LEU A 220 14.47 13.81 -21.34
C LEU A 220 13.77 12.50 -21.60
N CYS A 221 12.49 12.40 -21.26
CA CYS A 221 11.75 11.14 -21.28
C CYS A 221 10.91 10.93 -22.53
N GLY A 222 10.60 11.99 -23.26
CA GLY A 222 9.66 11.96 -24.39
C GLY A 222 8.22 11.63 -23.95
N VAL A 223 7.88 11.91 -22.70
CA VAL A 223 6.59 11.62 -22.07
C VAL A 223 6.10 12.88 -21.35
N PRO A 224 4.83 13.32 -21.54
CA PRO A 224 4.34 14.55 -20.94
C PRO A 224 4.22 14.41 -19.41
N VAL A 225 4.47 15.51 -18.69
CA VAL A 225 4.14 15.64 -17.26
C VAL A 225 2.68 16.09 -17.15
N VAL A 226 1.80 15.17 -16.78
CA VAL A 226 0.34 15.38 -16.75
C VAL A 226 -0.14 16.10 -15.50
N GLY A 227 0.72 16.25 -14.49
CA GLY A 227 0.38 16.98 -13.28
C GLY A 227 1.51 17.03 -12.26
N VAL A 228 1.44 18.07 -11.43
CA VAL A 228 2.28 18.22 -10.23
C VAL A 228 1.33 18.37 -9.04
N VAL A 229 1.33 17.38 -8.16
CA VAL A 229 0.43 17.30 -7.01
C VAL A 229 1.13 17.86 -5.78
N PRO A 230 0.55 18.86 -5.11
CA PRO A 230 1.10 19.42 -3.88
C PRO A 230 1.18 18.37 -2.77
N TYR A 231 2.06 18.59 -1.80
CA TYR A 231 2.11 17.79 -0.60
C TYR A 231 0.90 18.08 0.29
N TYR A 232 0.11 17.04 0.56
CA TYR A 232 -1.04 17.13 1.45
C TYR A 232 -0.67 16.66 2.84
N LYS A 233 -1.04 17.43 3.86
CA LYS A 233 -0.79 17.11 5.27
C LYS A 233 -1.97 16.43 5.97
N ASP A 234 -3.19 16.66 5.44
CA ASP A 234 -4.44 16.32 6.14
C ASP A 234 -5.25 15.22 5.41
N ILE A 235 -4.58 14.36 4.62
CA ILE A 235 -5.21 13.20 4.01
C ILE A 235 -5.07 12.02 4.97
N TYR A 236 -6.19 11.58 5.50
CA TYR A 236 -6.28 10.36 6.30
C TYR A 236 -6.80 9.22 5.42
N ILE A 237 -5.91 8.62 4.62
CA ILE A 237 -6.15 7.33 4.00
C ILE A 237 -5.48 6.29 4.88
N GLU A 238 -6.21 5.24 5.21
CA GLU A 238 -5.69 4.15 6.02
C GLU A 238 -4.51 3.48 5.31
N GLU A 239 -3.41 3.39 6.03
CA GLU A 239 -2.13 2.94 5.52
C GLU A 239 -2.05 1.41 5.50
N GLU A 240 -1.37 0.86 4.50
CA GLU A 240 -1.20 -0.58 4.33
C GLU A 240 0.02 -1.13 5.07
N ASP A 241 1.09 -0.34 5.14
CA ASP A 241 2.38 -0.80 5.61
C ASP A 241 2.67 -0.42 7.06
N SER A 242 3.13 -1.41 7.83
CA SER A 242 3.64 -1.23 9.19
C SER A 242 4.90 -0.34 9.27
N VAL A 243 5.52 0.01 8.14
CA VAL A 243 6.63 0.96 8.05
C VAL A 243 6.25 2.32 8.66
N MET A 244 5.00 2.72 8.54
CA MET A 244 4.50 3.96 9.14
C MET A 244 4.45 3.92 10.66
N LEU A 245 4.42 2.75 11.29
CA LEU A 245 4.54 2.64 12.75
C LEU A 245 5.88 3.19 13.27
N GLN A 246 6.93 3.22 12.43
CA GLN A 246 8.22 3.81 12.78
C GLN A 246 8.17 5.33 12.95
N THR A 247 7.16 5.99 12.39
CA THR A 247 6.94 7.44 12.50
C THR A 247 5.97 7.83 13.61
N LYS A 248 5.31 6.84 14.24
CA LYS A 248 4.36 7.05 15.32
C LYS A 248 5.05 7.41 16.64
N ASN A 249 4.28 7.97 17.57
CA ASN A 249 4.77 8.22 18.92
C ASN A 249 5.14 6.90 19.59
N ILE A 250 6.27 6.88 20.29
CA ILE A 250 6.79 5.69 20.99
C ILE A 250 6.87 5.87 22.49
N ARG A 251 6.46 7.03 23.02
CA ARG A 251 6.52 7.40 24.44
C ARG A 251 5.23 8.03 24.90
N ALA A 252 4.96 7.90 26.19
CA ALA A 252 3.86 8.59 26.85
C ALA A 252 3.99 10.12 26.74
N GLY A 253 2.86 10.81 26.65
CA GLY A 253 2.74 12.26 26.59
C GLY A 253 2.20 12.87 27.88
N GLN A 254 2.12 14.21 27.95
CA GLN A 254 1.53 14.92 29.06
C GLN A 254 0.18 15.55 28.72
N GLY A 255 -0.71 15.64 29.68
CA GLY A 255 -1.96 16.39 29.57
C GLY A 255 -3.08 15.71 28.77
N LYS A 256 -2.92 14.42 28.39
CA LYS A 256 -3.91 13.62 27.71
C LYS A 256 -3.97 12.22 28.31
N VAL A 257 -5.03 11.48 28.00
CA VAL A 257 -5.11 10.05 28.31
C VAL A 257 -4.07 9.30 27.47
N ASN A 258 -3.12 8.66 28.11
CA ASN A 258 -2.07 7.88 27.47
C ASN A 258 -2.59 6.48 27.16
N VAL A 259 -2.73 6.18 25.88
CA VAL A 259 -3.12 4.86 25.39
C VAL A 259 -1.93 4.23 24.69
N ALA A 260 -1.40 3.14 25.24
CA ALA A 260 -0.30 2.38 24.67
C ALA A 260 -0.82 1.21 23.87
N VAL A 261 -0.41 1.08 22.63
CA VAL A 261 -0.55 -0.15 21.86
C VAL A 261 0.75 -0.93 21.95
N VAL A 262 0.68 -2.19 22.38
CA VAL A 262 1.87 -3.04 22.45
C VAL A 262 2.38 -3.29 21.04
N LEU A 263 3.62 -2.87 20.78
CA LEU A 263 4.25 -2.99 19.46
C LEU A 263 4.75 -4.42 19.26
N LEU A 264 3.85 -5.28 18.78
CA LEU A 264 4.18 -6.65 18.40
C LEU A 264 4.93 -6.69 17.07
N ARG A 265 5.81 -7.68 16.89
CA ARG A 265 6.60 -7.84 15.66
C ARG A 265 5.72 -8.06 14.42
N HIS A 266 4.62 -8.81 14.57
CA HIS A 266 3.69 -9.14 13.49
C HIS A 266 2.31 -8.50 13.74
N LEU A 267 2.31 -7.28 14.28
CA LEU A 267 1.10 -6.51 14.52
C LEU A 267 0.27 -6.40 13.24
N SER A 268 -1.02 -6.71 13.34
CA SER A 268 -1.96 -6.65 12.22
C SER A 268 -3.11 -5.67 12.51
N ASN A 269 -3.69 -5.11 11.44
CA ASN A 269 -4.83 -4.20 11.50
C ASN A 269 -4.61 -3.00 12.45
N PHE A 270 -3.40 -2.42 12.44
CA PHE A 270 -3.06 -1.26 13.28
C PHE A 270 -3.95 -0.04 13.00
N THR A 271 -4.61 0.00 11.86
CA THR A 271 -5.59 1.04 11.50
C THR A 271 -6.83 1.04 12.38
N ASP A 272 -7.11 -0.04 13.13
CA ASP A 272 -8.22 -0.09 14.10
C ASP A 272 -8.06 0.96 15.20
N PHE A 273 -6.83 1.40 15.47
CA PHE A 273 -6.50 2.40 16.48
C PHE A 273 -6.56 3.84 15.96
N ASN A 274 -6.77 4.08 14.67
CA ASN A 274 -6.82 5.41 14.06
C ASN A 274 -7.90 6.31 14.68
N VAL A 275 -9.00 5.72 15.16
CA VAL A 275 -10.07 6.46 15.85
C VAL A 275 -9.55 7.08 17.15
N LEU A 276 -8.73 6.36 17.91
CA LEU A 276 -8.11 6.85 19.13
C LEU A 276 -7.04 7.91 18.85
N GLU A 277 -6.26 7.72 17.77
CA GLU A 277 -5.23 8.68 17.36
C GLU A 277 -5.81 10.06 16.99
N ARG A 278 -7.06 10.07 16.47
CA ARG A 278 -7.77 11.29 16.08
C ARG A 278 -8.50 11.97 17.23
N ASP A 279 -8.69 11.31 18.37
CA ASP A 279 -9.36 11.92 19.52
C ASP A 279 -8.40 12.91 20.20
N PRO A 280 -8.72 14.21 20.29
CA PRO A 280 -7.84 15.23 20.87
C PRO A 280 -7.53 15.01 22.35
N ARG A 281 -8.33 14.19 23.06
CA ARG A 281 -8.16 13.84 24.47
C ARG A 281 -7.17 12.71 24.67
N VAL A 282 -6.84 11.95 23.60
CA VAL A 282 -5.98 10.76 23.63
C VAL A 282 -4.60 11.10 23.13
N HIS A 283 -3.60 10.55 23.78
CA HIS A 283 -2.23 10.44 23.27
C HIS A 283 -1.94 8.95 22.99
N LEU A 284 -2.10 8.54 21.73
CA LEU A 284 -1.80 7.18 21.29
C LEU A 284 -0.31 7.04 21.01
N PHE A 285 0.30 5.96 21.51
CA PHE A 285 1.70 5.64 21.21
C PHE A 285 1.89 4.12 21.13
N TYR A 286 2.94 3.71 20.41
CA TYR A 286 3.25 2.30 20.13
C TYR A 286 4.59 1.97 20.76
N THR A 287 4.65 0.99 21.63
CA THR A 287 5.89 0.62 22.31
C THR A 287 5.92 -0.84 22.75
N ASN A 288 7.12 -1.41 22.79
CA ASN A 288 7.40 -2.68 23.44
C ASN A 288 8.29 -2.49 24.69
N ASN A 289 8.55 -1.24 25.09
CA ASN A 289 9.31 -0.91 26.28
C ASN A 289 8.38 -0.93 27.50
N THR A 290 8.66 -1.78 28.48
CA THR A 290 7.87 -1.95 29.71
C THR A 290 7.77 -0.65 30.53
N ASP A 291 8.84 0.13 30.64
CA ASP A 291 8.84 1.40 31.36
C ASP A 291 7.89 2.43 30.73
N GLU A 292 7.74 2.41 29.42
CA GLU A 292 6.79 3.27 28.71
C GLU A 292 5.37 2.73 28.81
N LEU A 293 5.17 1.39 28.79
CA LEU A 293 3.86 0.75 29.02
C LEU A 293 3.31 1.08 30.40
N MET A 294 4.16 1.09 31.43
CA MET A 294 3.77 1.43 32.81
C MET A 294 3.31 2.88 32.98
N LYS A 295 3.59 3.78 32.04
CA LYS A 295 3.13 5.18 32.03
C LYS A 295 1.77 5.36 31.34
N ALA A 296 1.24 4.30 30.73
CA ALA A 296 -0.05 4.36 30.05
C ALA A 296 -1.22 4.25 31.03
N ASP A 297 -2.28 5.01 30.75
CA ASP A 297 -3.56 4.87 31.45
C ASP A 297 -4.33 3.64 30.95
N ILE A 298 -4.13 3.29 29.66
CA ILE A 298 -4.75 2.13 28.99
C ILE A 298 -3.70 1.42 28.14
N ILE A 299 -3.61 0.10 28.26
CA ILE A 299 -2.77 -0.75 27.42
C ILE A 299 -3.66 -1.59 26.50
N LEU A 300 -3.40 -1.53 25.20
CA LEU A 300 -4.09 -2.30 24.17
C LEU A 300 -3.17 -3.40 23.64
N LEU A 301 -3.65 -4.63 23.69
CA LEU A 301 -3.03 -5.78 23.02
C LEU A 301 -3.64 -5.90 21.62
N PRO A 302 -2.88 -5.64 20.56
CA PRO A 302 -3.39 -5.68 19.20
C PRO A 302 -3.49 -7.10 18.67
N GLY A 303 -4.15 -7.26 17.51
CA GLY A 303 -4.09 -8.51 16.74
C GLY A 303 -2.69 -8.78 16.20
N SER A 304 -2.36 -10.05 16.05
CA SER A 304 -1.10 -10.53 15.49
C SER A 304 -1.31 -11.53 14.38
N LYS A 305 -0.48 -11.45 13.33
CA LYS A 305 -0.43 -12.48 12.28
C LYS A 305 0.32 -13.74 12.72
N SER A 306 1.18 -13.65 13.74
CA SER A 306 1.94 -14.76 14.31
C SER A 306 1.70 -14.87 15.83
N THR A 307 0.46 -15.14 16.23
CA THR A 307 -0.03 -15.02 17.60
C THR A 307 0.84 -15.78 18.62
N LEU A 308 1.27 -17.00 18.32
CA LEU A 308 2.09 -17.78 19.24
C LEU A 308 3.49 -17.19 19.43
N SER A 309 4.13 -16.74 18.35
CA SER A 309 5.45 -16.11 18.41
C SER A 309 5.40 -14.79 19.17
N ASP A 310 4.44 -13.93 18.83
CA ASP A 310 4.30 -12.62 19.46
C ASP A 310 3.87 -12.75 20.94
N LEU A 311 3.02 -13.74 21.26
CA LEU A 311 2.66 -14.03 22.66
C LEU A 311 3.87 -14.48 23.47
N TYR A 312 4.73 -15.33 22.88
CA TYR A 312 5.95 -15.78 23.55
C TYR A 312 6.90 -14.60 23.82
N GLU A 313 7.13 -13.73 22.83
CA GLU A 313 7.94 -12.51 23.01
C GLU A 313 7.33 -11.59 24.08
N PHE A 314 6.02 -11.39 24.07
CA PHE A 314 5.32 -10.60 25.09
C PHE A 314 5.44 -11.19 26.49
N CYS A 315 5.31 -12.51 26.64
CA CYS A 315 5.50 -13.19 27.92
C CYS A 315 6.93 -13.06 28.44
N LEU A 316 7.95 -13.08 27.56
CA LEU A 316 9.34 -12.89 27.96
C LEU A 316 9.60 -11.46 28.48
N LEU A 317 9.03 -10.44 27.84
CA LEU A 317 9.11 -9.06 28.32
C LEU A 317 8.52 -8.93 29.73
N TYR A 318 7.36 -9.52 29.97
CA TYR A 318 6.69 -9.51 31.26
C TYR A 318 7.45 -10.30 32.34
N THR A 319 8.02 -11.46 32.00
CA THR A 319 8.73 -12.31 32.98
C THR A 319 10.13 -11.80 33.32
N SER A 320 10.82 -11.08 32.44
CA SER A 320 12.08 -10.45 32.77
C SER A 320 11.92 -9.32 33.82
N ASP A 321 10.85 -8.53 33.70
CA ASP A 321 10.51 -7.48 34.65
C ASP A 321 10.13 -8.06 36.03
N ALA A 322 9.34 -9.14 36.06
CA ALA A 322 8.97 -9.84 37.30
C ALA A 322 10.14 -10.58 37.97
N ALA A 323 11.22 -10.87 37.24
CA ALA A 323 12.42 -11.47 37.81
C ALA A 323 13.31 -10.41 38.52
N ASP A 324 13.36 -9.19 37.99
CA ASP A 324 14.11 -8.10 38.59
C ASP A 324 13.46 -7.62 39.91
N ASP A 325 12.13 -7.62 40.01
CA ASP A 325 11.40 -7.31 41.26
C ASP A 325 11.63 -8.35 42.38
N ARG A 326 12.01 -9.60 42.02
CA ARG A 326 12.32 -10.65 43.00
C ARG A 326 13.74 -10.55 43.60
N ILE A 327 14.62 -9.80 42.96
CA ILE A 327 16.02 -9.60 43.44
C ILE A 327 16.13 -8.47 44.42
N SER A 328 15.09 -7.66 44.60
CA SER A 328 15.07 -6.52 45.54
C SER A 328 14.44 -6.82 46.93
N VAL A 329 14.26 -8.11 47.28
CA VAL A 329 13.80 -8.53 48.60
C VAL A 329 14.89 -9.38 49.26
N ASP A 330 15.92 -8.71 49.80
CA ASP A 330 16.73 -9.13 50.93
C ASP A 330 17.21 -7.91 51.73
#